data_ba04bcf7f8d7e8e93a655327e4a26c5d
#
_entry.id   ba04bcf7f8d7e8e93a655327e4a26c5d
#
_cell.length_a   1.000
_cell.length_b   1.000
_cell.length_c   1.000
_cell.angle_alpha   90.00
_cell.angle_beta   90.00
_cell.angle_gamma   90.00
#
_symmetry.space_group_name_H-M   'P 1'
#
loop_
_entity.id
_entity.type
_entity.pdbx_description
1 polymer ?
#
loop_
_entity_poly.entity_id
_entity_poly.type
_entity_poly.pdbx_seq_one_letter_code
_entity_poly.pdbx_strand_id
1 'polypeptide(L)'
;KSTMDTLKKIPGFKTVVDKTVGSIMEKYAAIEYSGEGINVSSQSLPTLNSQIREACRILDMKEIPNCSINWFYHIGSFSVGEKSKRIVFPSGSIDLLTAEELNFLIGHELGHMKCGHKTYHMLTEAMYRPMVGTDLELIMSLIKMPLLNWYRVSDFTADRMGLLCCQDIEVAIKTMIKMAGLPKKYHNQIHIKSFIQQAI
;
A
#
# COMPACT_ATOMS: atom_id res chain seq x y z
N LYS A 1 11.20 -8.10 -11.06
CA LYS A 1 11.88 -9.35 -10.65
C LYS A 1 13.41 -9.18 -10.60
N SER A 2 14.05 -8.67 -11.66
CA SER A 2 15.53 -8.61 -11.72
C SER A 2 16.19 -7.77 -10.61
N THR A 3 15.65 -6.60 -10.28
CA THR A 3 16.22 -5.72 -9.24
C THR A 3 16.17 -6.38 -7.86
N MET A 4 15.06 -7.03 -7.52
CA MET A 4 14.92 -7.72 -6.24
C MET A 4 15.82 -8.96 -6.14
N ASP A 5 16.00 -9.69 -7.24
CA ASP A 5 16.92 -10.82 -7.30
C ASP A 5 18.39 -10.36 -7.13
N THR A 6 18.72 -9.16 -7.61
CA THR A 6 20.03 -8.54 -7.39
C THR A 6 20.21 -8.12 -5.94
N LEU A 7 19.21 -7.48 -5.31
CA LEU A 7 19.25 -7.08 -3.91
C LEU A 7 19.45 -8.28 -2.98
N LYS A 8 18.74 -9.39 -3.23
CA LYS A 8 18.87 -10.63 -2.44
C LYS A 8 20.27 -11.25 -2.47
N LYS A 9 21.08 -10.93 -3.49
CA LYS A 9 22.47 -11.41 -3.61
C LYS A 9 23.47 -10.57 -2.82
N ILE A 10 23.06 -9.38 -2.33
CA ILE A 10 23.96 -8.53 -1.53
C ILE A 10 24.21 -9.21 -0.17
N PRO A 11 25.49 -9.43 0.22
CA PRO A 11 25.81 -9.99 1.52
C PRO A 11 25.18 -9.18 2.66
N GLY A 12 24.52 -9.83 3.61
CA GLY A 12 23.86 -9.19 4.74
C GLY A 12 22.46 -8.65 4.46
N PHE A 13 21.99 -8.58 3.19
CA PHE A 13 20.65 -8.09 2.87
C PHE A 13 19.55 -8.84 3.63
N LYS A 14 19.60 -10.17 3.64
CA LYS A 14 18.63 -11.00 4.39
C LYS A 14 18.66 -10.66 5.90
N THR A 15 19.84 -10.49 6.47
CA THR A 15 19.99 -10.14 7.89
C THR A 15 19.36 -8.78 8.21
N VAL A 16 19.52 -7.81 7.31
CA VAL A 16 18.88 -6.49 7.44
C VAL A 16 17.36 -6.63 7.41
N VAL A 17 16.81 -7.35 6.42
CA VAL A 17 15.38 -7.60 6.31
C VAL A 17 14.84 -8.27 7.58
N ASP A 18 15.44 -9.36 8.02
CA ASP A 18 14.99 -10.13 9.18
C ASP A 18 15.06 -9.32 10.48
N LYS A 19 16.12 -8.53 10.68
CA LYS A 19 16.27 -7.69 11.88
C LYS A 19 15.36 -6.46 11.87
N THR A 20 15.14 -5.85 10.71
CA THR A 20 14.38 -4.61 10.60
C THR A 20 12.88 -4.87 10.52
N VAL A 21 12.46 -5.84 9.74
CA VAL A 21 11.05 -6.13 9.46
C VAL A 21 10.49 -7.22 10.37
N GLY A 22 11.29 -8.24 10.67
CA GLY A 22 10.79 -9.49 11.27
C GLY A 22 10.42 -9.43 12.75
N SER A 23 10.83 -8.42 13.53
CA SER A 23 10.56 -8.42 14.97
C SER A 23 9.98 -7.13 15.55
N ILE A 24 10.35 -5.98 15.02
CA ILE A 24 9.99 -4.70 15.62
C ILE A 24 8.78 -4.08 14.91
N MET A 25 8.80 -4.01 13.59
CA MET A 25 7.75 -3.33 12.83
C MET A 25 6.44 -4.12 12.77
N GLU A 26 6.50 -5.45 12.74
CA GLU A 26 5.29 -6.28 12.73
C GLU A 26 4.54 -6.21 14.07
N LYS A 27 5.28 -6.16 15.19
CA LYS A 27 4.70 -5.95 16.52
C LYS A 27 4.12 -4.54 16.69
N TYR A 28 4.85 -3.53 16.21
CA TYR A 28 4.39 -2.14 16.25
C TYR A 28 3.10 -1.96 15.45
N ALA A 29 3.09 -2.42 14.21
CA ALA A 29 1.91 -2.34 13.34
C ALA A 29 0.72 -3.11 13.91
N ALA A 30 0.95 -4.28 14.51
CA ALA A 30 -0.11 -5.06 15.15
C ALA A 30 -0.71 -4.32 16.36
N ILE A 31 0.10 -3.66 17.17
CA ILE A 31 -0.37 -2.92 18.35
C ILE A 31 -1.06 -1.61 17.94
N GLU A 32 -0.45 -0.84 17.04
CA GLU A 32 -0.91 0.48 16.63
C GLU A 32 -2.25 0.43 15.88
N TYR A 33 -2.45 -0.60 15.04
CA TYR A 33 -3.63 -0.66 14.15
C TYR A 33 -4.67 -1.70 14.53
N SER A 34 -4.47 -2.50 15.57
CA SER A 34 -5.45 -3.51 15.99
C SER A 34 -6.48 -3.01 17.00
N GLY A 35 -6.16 -1.95 17.76
CA GLY A 35 -7.00 -1.44 18.86
C GLY A 35 -7.81 -0.19 18.55
N GLU A 36 -7.45 0.57 17.51
CA GLU A 36 -7.97 1.95 17.32
C GLU A 36 -8.90 2.11 16.11
N GLY A 37 -9.25 1.03 15.40
CA GLY A 37 -10.03 1.09 14.19
C GLY A 37 -11.35 0.33 14.23
N ILE A 38 -12.26 0.67 13.31
CA ILE A 38 -13.52 -0.04 13.11
C ILE A 38 -13.23 -1.20 12.15
N ASN A 39 -13.37 -2.43 12.60
CA ASN A 39 -13.18 -3.62 11.77
C ASN A 39 -14.29 -3.75 10.72
N VAL A 40 -13.89 -4.08 9.49
CA VAL A 40 -14.79 -4.34 8.38
C VAL A 40 -15.21 -5.81 8.41
N SER A 41 -16.50 -6.06 8.44
CA SER A 41 -17.08 -7.41 8.45
C SER A 41 -18.44 -7.43 7.75
N SER A 42 -19.02 -8.62 7.58
CA SER A 42 -20.39 -8.76 7.06
C SER A 42 -21.45 -8.13 7.97
N GLN A 43 -21.18 -7.98 9.26
CA GLN A 43 -22.07 -7.35 10.23
C GLN A 43 -21.79 -5.85 10.40
N SER A 44 -20.52 -5.45 10.27
CA SER A 44 -20.07 -4.08 10.38
C SER A 44 -19.49 -3.62 9.04
N LEU A 45 -20.11 -2.63 8.41
CA LEU A 45 -19.74 -2.11 7.09
C LEU A 45 -19.90 -3.15 5.94
N PRO A 46 -21.10 -3.76 5.78
CA PRO A 46 -21.33 -4.87 4.84
C PRO A 46 -21.01 -4.48 3.38
N THR A 47 -21.28 -3.24 2.97
CA THR A 47 -20.98 -2.75 1.62
C THR A 47 -19.48 -2.77 1.34
N LEU A 48 -18.68 -2.21 2.22
CA LEU A 48 -17.22 -2.20 2.08
C LEU A 48 -16.65 -3.63 2.13
N ASN A 49 -17.19 -4.46 3.04
CA ASN A 49 -16.82 -5.88 3.10
C ASN A 49 -17.10 -6.61 1.78
N SER A 50 -18.23 -6.33 1.13
CA SER A 50 -18.57 -6.90 -0.18
C SER A 50 -17.62 -6.47 -1.28
N GLN A 51 -17.24 -5.19 -1.33
CA GLN A 51 -16.25 -4.65 -2.26
C GLN A 51 -14.88 -5.33 -2.10
N ILE A 52 -14.41 -5.50 -0.85
CA ILE A 52 -13.15 -6.19 -0.56
C ILE A 52 -13.19 -7.65 -1.02
N ARG A 53 -14.29 -8.37 -0.75
CA ARG A 53 -14.47 -9.76 -1.18
C ARG A 53 -14.47 -9.90 -2.71
N GLU A 54 -15.14 -8.99 -3.39
CA GLU A 54 -15.19 -9.00 -4.86
C GLU A 54 -13.81 -8.70 -5.46
N ALA A 55 -13.08 -7.72 -4.92
CA ALA A 55 -11.71 -7.44 -5.33
C ALA A 55 -10.78 -8.65 -5.09
N CYS A 56 -10.92 -9.34 -3.96
CA CYS A 56 -10.19 -10.59 -3.69
C CYS A 56 -10.53 -11.67 -4.72
N ARG A 57 -11.80 -11.80 -5.13
CA ARG A 57 -12.23 -12.75 -6.16
C ARG A 57 -11.65 -12.40 -7.52
N ILE A 58 -11.70 -11.13 -7.93
CA ILE A 58 -11.12 -10.64 -9.20
C ILE A 58 -9.63 -10.93 -9.26
N LEU A 59 -8.92 -10.71 -8.15
CA LEU A 59 -7.48 -10.88 -8.07
C LEU A 59 -7.06 -12.31 -7.70
N ASP A 60 -7.96 -13.28 -7.64
CA ASP A 60 -7.68 -14.66 -7.25
C ASP A 60 -6.83 -14.74 -5.96
N MET A 61 -7.32 -14.08 -4.90
CA MET A 61 -6.71 -14.13 -3.57
C MET A 61 -7.22 -15.36 -2.81
N LYS A 62 -6.31 -16.14 -2.25
CA LYS A 62 -6.68 -17.33 -1.45
C LYS A 62 -7.31 -16.97 -0.11
N GLU A 63 -6.90 -15.84 0.45
CA GLU A 63 -7.33 -15.38 1.77
C GLU A 63 -7.80 -13.93 1.67
N ILE A 64 -8.88 -13.61 2.37
CA ILE A 64 -9.39 -12.25 2.51
C ILE A 64 -8.65 -11.63 3.69
N PRO A 65 -7.92 -10.52 3.51
CA PRO A 65 -7.20 -9.87 4.60
C PRO A 65 -8.18 -9.25 5.60
N ASN A 66 -7.75 -9.11 6.85
CA ASN A 66 -8.45 -8.28 7.80
C ASN A 66 -8.43 -6.82 7.33
N CYS A 67 -9.53 -6.11 7.49
CA CYS A 67 -9.61 -4.70 7.10
C CYS A 67 -10.19 -3.87 8.24
N SER A 68 -9.70 -2.64 8.39
CA SER A 68 -10.22 -1.67 9.35
C SER A 68 -10.25 -0.26 8.76
N ILE A 69 -11.14 0.58 9.31
CA ILE A 69 -11.13 2.02 9.08
C ILE A 69 -10.55 2.67 10.33
N ASN A 70 -9.53 3.50 10.15
CA ASN A 70 -8.92 4.25 11.23
C ASN A 70 -9.09 5.76 11.01
N TRP A 71 -9.01 6.53 12.10
CA TRP A 71 -9.15 7.98 12.08
C TRP A 71 -7.90 8.64 11.49
N PHE A 72 -7.87 8.75 10.16
CA PHE A 72 -6.92 9.59 9.43
C PHE A 72 -7.70 10.28 8.31
N TYR A 73 -7.56 11.61 8.17
CA TYR A 73 -8.30 12.36 7.16
C TYR A 73 -7.41 12.69 5.95
N HIS A 74 -6.95 11.66 5.27
CA HIS A 74 -6.29 11.74 3.97
C HIS A 74 -6.82 10.62 3.05
N ILE A 75 -6.57 10.74 1.76
CA ILE A 75 -6.92 9.71 0.78
C ILE A 75 -5.71 8.79 0.61
N GLY A 76 -5.91 7.51 0.76
CA GLY A 76 -4.91 6.47 0.64
C GLY A 76 -5.34 5.21 1.37
N SER A 77 -4.45 4.27 1.43
CA SER A 77 -4.56 3.06 2.23
C SER A 77 -3.17 2.53 2.51
N PHE A 78 -3.06 1.68 3.49
CA PHE A 78 -1.82 0.97 3.73
C PHE A 78 -2.13 -0.41 4.29
N SER A 79 -1.27 -1.34 3.98
CA SER A 79 -1.37 -2.68 4.52
C SER A 79 -0.24 -2.93 5.51
N VAL A 80 -0.53 -3.66 6.57
CA VAL A 80 0.41 -3.99 7.65
C VAL A 80 0.42 -5.49 7.90
N GLY A 81 1.56 -5.97 8.44
CA GLY A 81 1.77 -7.36 8.80
C GLY A 81 2.08 -8.26 7.60
N GLU A 82 3.03 -9.16 7.79
CA GLU A 82 3.38 -10.20 6.82
C GLU A 82 2.63 -11.51 7.11
N LYS A 83 2.52 -11.86 8.39
CA LYS A 83 1.81 -13.06 8.84
C LYS A 83 0.33 -12.77 9.08
N SER A 84 0.01 -11.63 9.71
CA SER A 84 -1.36 -11.17 9.94
C SER A 84 -1.68 -10.00 9.02
N LYS A 85 -1.98 -10.31 7.77
CA LYS A 85 -2.25 -9.32 6.71
C LYS A 85 -3.49 -8.50 7.04
N ARG A 86 -3.31 -7.18 7.16
CA ARG A 86 -4.40 -6.22 7.41
C ARG A 86 -4.28 -5.05 6.44
N ILE A 87 -5.40 -4.58 5.93
CA ILE A 87 -5.51 -3.30 5.22
C ILE A 87 -6.17 -2.29 6.16
N VAL A 88 -5.58 -1.12 6.24
CA VAL A 88 -6.11 0.01 6.99
C VAL A 88 -6.52 1.09 6.00
N PHE A 89 -7.80 1.46 6.06
CA PHE A 89 -8.35 2.55 5.28
C PHE A 89 -8.49 3.78 6.19
N PRO A 90 -7.85 4.91 5.84
CA PRO A 90 -8.18 6.20 6.43
C PRO A 90 -9.65 6.54 6.24
N SER A 91 -10.30 7.12 7.24
CA SER A 91 -11.69 7.58 7.13
C SER A 91 -11.88 8.57 5.98
N GLY A 92 -10.86 9.38 5.69
CA GLY A 92 -10.87 10.29 4.53
C GLY A 92 -10.99 9.57 3.19
N SER A 93 -10.46 8.36 3.04
CA SER A 93 -10.63 7.56 1.81
C SER A 93 -12.09 7.13 1.63
N ILE A 94 -12.76 6.74 2.72
CA ILE A 94 -14.17 6.33 2.67
C ILE A 94 -15.08 7.53 2.37
N ASP A 95 -14.77 8.70 2.91
CA ASP A 95 -15.56 9.92 2.72
C ASP A 95 -15.39 10.58 1.34
N LEU A 96 -14.21 10.50 0.77
CA LEU A 96 -13.80 11.33 -0.36
C LEU A 96 -13.76 10.57 -1.69
N LEU A 97 -13.75 9.24 -1.67
CA LEU A 97 -13.75 8.40 -2.85
C LEU A 97 -15.17 7.89 -3.17
N THR A 98 -15.45 7.75 -4.47
CA THR A 98 -16.64 7.01 -4.91
C THR A 98 -16.45 5.51 -4.70
N ALA A 99 -17.51 4.73 -4.85
CA ALA A 99 -17.43 3.27 -4.73
C ALA A 99 -16.45 2.67 -5.75
N GLU A 100 -16.42 3.17 -6.98
CA GLU A 100 -15.53 2.71 -8.05
C GLU A 100 -14.07 3.11 -7.77
N GLU A 101 -13.85 4.32 -7.28
CA GLU A 101 -12.52 4.80 -6.87
C GLU A 101 -11.99 4.00 -5.67
N LEU A 102 -12.88 3.63 -4.75
CA LEU A 102 -12.53 2.78 -3.61
C LEU A 102 -12.18 1.35 -4.08
N ASN A 103 -12.84 0.81 -5.11
CA ASN A 103 -12.45 -0.46 -5.72
C ASN A 103 -11.03 -0.43 -6.29
N PHE A 104 -10.62 0.70 -6.91
CA PHE A 104 -9.23 0.88 -7.34
C PHE A 104 -8.27 0.81 -6.15
N LEU A 105 -8.56 1.56 -5.09
CA LEU A 105 -7.70 1.61 -3.91
C LEU A 105 -7.59 0.25 -3.21
N ILE A 106 -8.70 -0.48 -3.07
CA ILE A 106 -8.72 -1.85 -2.53
C ILE A 106 -7.86 -2.77 -3.39
N GLY A 107 -8.04 -2.74 -4.71
CA GLY A 107 -7.28 -3.57 -5.64
C GLY A 107 -5.78 -3.26 -5.62
N HIS A 108 -5.39 -2.01 -5.47
CA HIS A 108 -4.01 -1.56 -5.31
C HIS A 108 -3.35 -2.20 -4.07
N GLU A 109 -3.99 -2.11 -2.90
CA GLU A 109 -3.46 -2.70 -1.66
C GLU A 109 -3.40 -4.23 -1.72
N LEU A 110 -4.43 -4.87 -2.26
CA LEU A 110 -4.41 -6.31 -2.48
C LEU A 110 -3.29 -6.72 -3.45
N GLY A 111 -2.97 -5.85 -4.42
CA GLY A 111 -1.85 -6.01 -5.32
C GLY A 111 -0.51 -6.06 -4.60
N HIS A 112 -0.27 -5.15 -3.68
CA HIS A 112 0.92 -5.17 -2.84
C HIS A 112 1.01 -6.44 -2.01
N MET A 113 -0.10 -6.89 -1.43
CA MET A 113 -0.14 -8.13 -0.66
C MET A 113 0.12 -9.37 -1.52
N LYS A 114 -0.54 -9.48 -2.68
CA LYS A 114 -0.40 -10.62 -3.59
C LYS A 114 1.02 -10.78 -4.12
N CYS A 115 1.69 -9.66 -4.38
CA CYS A 115 3.06 -9.62 -4.91
C CYS A 115 4.15 -9.65 -3.83
N GLY A 116 3.79 -9.67 -2.55
CA GLY A 116 4.76 -9.72 -1.44
C GLY A 116 5.61 -8.44 -1.34
N HIS A 117 5.03 -7.28 -1.67
CA HIS A 117 5.76 -6.01 -1.66
C HIS A 117 6.02 -5.48 -0.25
N LYS A 118 5.19 -5.88 0.72
CA LYS A 118 5.14 -5.29 2.07
C LYS A 118 6.45 -5.31 2.83
N THR A 119 7.11 -6.45 2.89
CA THR A 119 8.40 -6.61 3.57
C THR A 119 9.41 -5.56 3.13
N TYR A 120 9.46 -5.28 1.83
CA TYR A 120 10.42 -4.34 1.26
C TYR A 120 9.96 -2.89 1.35
N HIS A 121 8.65 -2.63 1.37
CA HIS A 121 8.08 -1.32 1.69
C HIS A 121 8.43 -0.93 3.13
N MET A 122 8.22 -1.84 4.09
CA MET A 122 8.60 -1.63 5.49
C MET A 122 10.11 -1.40 5.65
N LEU A 123 10.94 -2.10 4.87
CA LEU A 123 12.37 -1.87 4.85
C LEU A 123 12.71 -0.47 4.32
N THR A 124 12.02 -0.01 3.27
CA THR A 124 12.20 1.34 2.71
C THR A 124 11.81 2.41 3.73
N GLU A 125 10.69 2.23 4.41
CA GLU A 125 10.25 3.15 5.48
C GLU A 125 11.24 3.19 6.65
N ALA A 126 11.80 2.04 7.03
CA ALA A 126 12.81 1.96 8.08
C ALA A 126 14.08 2.75 7.75
N MET A 127 14.41 2.93 6.46
CA MET A 127 15.56 3.72 6.03
C MET A 127 15.47 5.22 6.37
N TYR A 128 14.27 5.72 6.60
CA TYR A 128 14.04 7.12 7.01
C TYR A 128 14.03 7.30 8.53
N ARG A 129 14.19 6.21 9.30
CA ARG A 129 14.30 6.26 10.76
C ARG A 129 15.76 6.19 11.16
N PRO A 130 16.20 6.90 12.24
CA PRO A 130 17.55 6.77 12.75
C PRO A 130 17.82 5.30 13.14
N MET A 131 18.77 4.68 12.48
CA MET A 131 19.22 3.33 12.83
C MET A 131 20.54 3.43 13.60
N VAL A 132 20.59 2.83 14.77
CA VAL A 132 21.78 2.79 15.61
C VAL A 132 22.56 1.52 15.30
N GLY A 133 23.73 1.66 14.67
CA GLY A 133 24.66 0.56 14.41
C GLY A 133 25.38 0.70 13.07
N THR A 134 26.70 0.76 13.11
CA THR A 134 27.57 1.07 11.95
C THR A 134 27.49 0.08 10.80
N ASP A 135 27.40 -1.24 11.07
CA ASP A 135 27.39 -2.27 10.02
C ASP A 135 26.06 -2.28 9.24
N LEU A 136 24.95 -2.03 9.95
CA LEU A 136 23.64 -1.97 9.35
C LEU A 136 23.48 -0.73 8.47
N GLU A 137 24.02 0.40 8.89
CA GLU A 137 23.99 1.67 8.19
C GLU A 137 24.75 1.60 6.85
N LEU A 138 25.91 0.94 6.83
CA LEU A 138 26.67 0.73 5.60
C LEU A 138 25.90 -0.12 4.59
N ILE A 139 25.33 -1.25 5.01
CA ILE A 139 24.53 -2.12 4.13
C ILE A 139 23.29 -1.35 3.61
N MET A 140 22.62 -0.61 4.48
CA MET A 140 21.47 0.22 4.10
C MET A 140 21.83 1.26 3.06
N SER A 141 22.99 1.91 3.16
CA SER A 141 23.46 2.89 2.18
C SER A 141 23.64 2.27 0.77
N LEU A 142 24.17 1.07 0.70
CA LEU A 142 24.39 0.34 -0.55
C LEU A 142 23.09 -0.08 -1.25
N ILE A 143 22.07 -0.46 -0.47
CA ILE A 143 20.80 -0.96 -1.02
C ILE A 143 19.77 0.15 -1.23
N LYS A 144 19.98 1.34 -0.70
CA LYS A 144 18.99 2.45 -0.68
C LYS A 144 18.46 2.79 -2.08
N MET A 145 19.34 3.12 -3.02
CA MET A 145 18.91 3.54 -4.36
C MET A 145 18.23 2.41 -5.15
N PRO A 146 18.78 1.18 -5.21
CA PRO A 146 18.08 0.07 -5.84
C PRO A 146 16.72 -0.24 -5.20
N LEU A 147 16.60 -0.14 -3.88
CA LEU A 147 15.35 -0.41 -3.17
C LEU A 147 14.30 0.66 -3.42
N LEU A 148 14.67 1.94 -3.40
CA LEU A 148 13.77 3.06 -3.75
C LEU A 148 13.27 2.96 -5.19
N ASN A 149 14.14 2.60 -6.13
CA ASN A 149 13.72 2.39 -7.51
C ASN A 149 12.75 1.20 -7.63
N TRP A 150 13.03 0.11 -6.93
CA TRP A 150 12.13 -1.04 -6.86
C TRP A 150 10.78 -0.66 -6.23
N TYR A 151 10.77 0.12 -5.14
CA TYR A 151 9.57 0.62 -4.48
C TYR A 151 8.65 1.32 -5.49
N ARG A 152 9.19 2.29 -6.23
CA ARG A 152 8.43 3.01 -7.25
C ARG A 152 7.87 2.11 -8.36
N VAL A 153 8.63 1.10 -8.79
CA VAL A 153 8.17 0.14 -9.80
C VAL A 153 7.12 -0.83 -9.25
N SER A 154 7.15 -1.13 -7.95
CA SER A 154 6.15 -2.00 -7.30
C SER A 154 4.76 -1.38 -7.32
N ASP A 155 4.66 -0.04 -7.23
CA ASP A 155 3.39 0.68 -7.30
C ASP A 155 2.71 0.50 -8.66
N PHE A 156 3.48 0.49 -9.78
CA PHE A 156 2.89 0.20 -11.10
C PHE A 156 2.24 -1.19 -11.19
N THR A 157 2.74 -2.16 -10.45
CA THR A 157 2.12 -3.49 -10.38
C THR A 157 0.83 -3.43 -9.57
N ALA A 158 0.83 -2.72 -8.45
CA ALA A 158 -0.33 -2.51 -7.60
C ALA A 158 -1.42 -1.70 -8.34
N ASP A 159 -1.04 -0.64 -9.07
CA ASP A 159 -1.96 0.16 -9.89
C ASP A 159 -2.68 -0.66 -10.96
N ARG A 160 -1.98 -1.60 -11.61
CA ARG A 160 -2.60 -2.51 -12.56
C ARG A 160 -3.64 -3.41 -11.91
N MET A 161 -3.39 -3.86 -10.68
CA MET A 161 -4.37 -4.64 -9.92
C MET A 161 -5.54 -3.78 -9.45
N GLY A 162 -5.29 -2.53 -9.08
CA GLY A 162 -6.33 -1.52 -8.85
C GLY A 162 -7.22 -1.33 -10.08
N LEU A 163 -6.61 -1.17 -11.26
CA LEU A 163 -7.34 -1.04 -12.52
C LEU A 163 -8.18 -2.28 -12.85
N LEU A 164 -7.69 -3.48 -12.57
CA LEU A 164 -8.48 -4.71 -12.74
C LEU A 164 -9.73 -4.71 -11.84
N CYS A 165 -9.66 -4.12 -10.65
CA CYS A 165 -10.78 -4.08 -9.71
C CYS A 165 -11.81 -2.99 -10.04
N CYS A 166 -11.39 -1.81 -10.51
CA CYS A 166 -12.31 -0.75 -10.91
C CYS A 166 -12.74 -0.82 -12.37
N GLN A 167 -11.98 -1.50 -13.24
CA GLN A 167 -12.25 -1.73 -14.67
C GLN A 167 -12.46 -0.45 -15.50
N ASP A 168 -12.01 0.70 -15.01
CA ASP A 168 -12.14 2.00 -15.67
C ASP A 168 -10.87 2.80 -15.48
N ILE A 169 -10.20 3.15 -16.59
CA ILE A 169 -8.95 3.90 -16.58
C ILE A 169 -9.14 5.34 -16.10
N GLU A 170 -10.27 5.97 -16.39
CA GLU A 170 -10.54 7.33 -15.90
C GLU A 170 -10.76 7.36 -14.40
N VAL A 171 -11.47 6.37 -13.85
CA VAL A 171 -11.64 6.17 -12.41
C VAL A 171 -10.28 5.97 -11.76
N ALA A 172 -9.43 5.10 -12.29
CA ALA A 172 -8.08 4.88 -11.77
C ALA A 172 -7.26 6.17 -11.72
N ILE A 173 -7.22 6.93 -12.83
CA ILE A 173 -6.47 8.20 -12.90
C ILE A 173 -7.04 9.24 -11.93
N LYS A 174 -8.37 9.40 -11.86
CA LYS A 174 -9.01 10.31 -10.90
C LYS A 174 -8.68 9.96 -9.46
N THR A 175 -8.66 8.66 -9.13
CA THR A 175 -8.27 8.20 -7.79
C THR A 175 -6.83 8.57 -7.48
N MET A 176 -5.89 8.32 -8.40
CA MET A 176 -4.48 8.71 -8.23
C MET A 176 -4.31 10.22 -8.04
N ILE A 177 -5.04 11.04 -8.79
CA ILE A 177 -5.01 12.51 -8.65
C ILE A 177 -5.50 12.93 -7.26
N LYS A 178 -6.57 12.31 -6.77
CA LYS A 178 -7.08 12.57 -5.41
C LYS A 178 -6.08 12.13 -4.35
N MET A 179 -5.44 10.98 -4.52
CA MET A 179 -4.37 10.48 -3.63
C MET A 179 -3.14 11.41 -3.64
N ALA A 180 -2.85 12.07 -4.74
CA ALA A 180 -1.79 13.08 -4.84
C ALA A 180 -2.07 14.37 -4.04
N GLY A 181 -3.22 14.46 -3.36
CA GLY A 181 -3.55 15.55 -2.43
C GLY A 181 -4.54 16.58 -2.96
N LEU A 182 -5.34 16.24 -4.00
CA LEU A 182 -6.34 17.16 -4.51
C LEU A 182 -7.46 17.42 -3.49
N PRO A 183 -7.69 18.68 -3.05
CA PRO A 183 -8.75 19.01 -2.12
C PRO A 183 -10.15 18.72 -2.70
N LYS A 184 -11.07 18.25 -1.86
CA LYS A 184 -12.45 17.88 -2.24
C LYS A 184 -13.16 18.95 -3.09
N LYS A 185 -13.02 20.23 -2.73
CA LYS A 185 -13.65 21.35 -3.44
C LYS A 185 -13.25 21.50 -4.91
N TYR A 186 -12.13 20.85 -5.30
CA TYR A 186 -11.60 20.90 -6.67
C TYR A 186 -11.75 19.58 -7.43
N HIS A 187 -12.35 18.54 -6.84
CA HIS A 187 -12.51 17.24 -7.50
C HIS A 187 -13.19 17.32 -8.87
N ASN A 188 -14.13 18.27 -9.06
CA ASN A 188 -14.84 18.47 -10.32
C ASN A 188 -14.10 19.36 -11.34
N GLN A 189 -12.91 19.84 -11.00
CA GLN A 189 -12.12 20.75 -11.84
C GLN A 189 -10.87 20.08 -12.43
N ILE A 190 -10.75 18.76 -12.26
CA ILE A 190 -9.59 18.03 -12.75
C ILE A 190 -9.63 17.90 -14.26
N HIS A 191 -8.53 18.26 -14.90
CA HIS A 191 -8.28 17.97 -16.30
C HIS A 191 -7.23 16.86 -16.43
N ILE A 192 -7.69 15.63 -16.67
CA ILE A 192 -6.85 14.41 -16.70
C ILE A 192 -5.64 14.56 -17.62
N LYS A 193 -5.85 15.10 -18.85
CA LYS A 193 -4.74 15.27 -19.82
C LYS A 193 -3.64 16.18 -19.28
N SER A 194 -4.00 17.27 -18.60
CA SER A 194 -3.00 18.18 -17.99
C SER A 194 -2.22 17.51 -16.88
N PHE A 195 -2.88 16.65 -16.08
CA PHE A 195 -2.19 15.88 -15.04
C PHE A 195 -1.20 14.88 -15.63
N ILE A 196 -1.58 14.16 -16.67
CA ILE A 196 -0.68 13.21 -17.35
C ILE A 196 0.54 13.94 -17.93
N GLN A 197 0.35 15.14 -18.50
CA GLN A 197 1.43 15.95 -19.04
C GLN A 197 2.46 16.41 -18.00
N GLN A 198 2.10 16.49 -16.72
CA GLN A 198 3.05 16.81 -15.64
C GLN A 198 4.01 15.66 -15.32
N ALA A 199 3.67 14.42 -15.73
CA ALA A 199 4.44 13.23 -15.44
C ALA A 199 5.43 12.85 -16.58
N ILE A 200 5.37 13.58 -17.71
CA ILE A 200 6.24 13.38 -18.88
C ILE A 200 7.35 14.42 -18.89
#